data_9a373907ec4cacae761f9f6ed9099adb
#
_entry.id   9a373907ec4cacae761f9f6ed9099adb
#
_cell.length_a   1.000
_cell.length_b   1.000
_cell.length_c   1.000
_cell.angle_alpha   90.00
_cell.angle_beta   90.00
_cell.angle_gamma   90.00
#
_symmetry.space_group_name_H-M   'P 1'
#
loop_
_entity.id
_entity.type
_entity.pdbx_description
1 polymer ?
#
loop_
_entity_poly.entity_id
_entity_poly.type
_entity_poly.pdbx_seq_one_letter_code
_entity_poly.pdbx_strand_id
1 'polypeptide(L)'
;MVIIAGVTGVGQSDPSVAASVKDFLLAWESGNYSAAAALTTGRPDSVIQSLRSSYSQLGAQGLVLGMGPITVQGSTAKAYFNASIDLGRGGPPWTYQGHFTLRRHGNGWLVEWSPAVIVPGLGAGDRLAVLTTVPARRPLLDSSGKSLIPPSPTVEVGVRPGRVTNPVATATKLAKVTGLASAEADQVVGQIRAAPPNAFLELIQLSPRRFAHLSAALGKVPDLTHRWVTRRLFRSAVPDITGQVGTEATKQLVQDGDPYRPGTTVGLSGLQQAYQAALTGTPTTEVVVQSESGHQVKVLRRWKGQSGTAVKTTIDLAVQQAARRALSGLGFSGAVVAVQASTGRILAVAEHQAGGLPRVDPLDGQYQPGQAFTIVPTAALLSKGRIGANSRIPCWQPSRVGGQNFVNIPPVPRLKQRFSVDFAHACSTAFTELARLLNPAELSTAAGQFGIGVPWRLPLRPSPFIGSIQKPGSLGETAADSIGTGTVLVSPLDMALAAGVVESGSWHPPSIVTSPSGPTLTSGDKLPVRFKNHVISQLRQLMAGPVKSGAAQAARLPGEKLYGQVGTAPLVGHHKVKTVWFVGFRGGVAFAVVALSRSTAFDPAVLVARDFAEFLPAS
;
A
#
# COMPACT_ATOMS: atom_id res chain seq x y z
N MET A 1 -46.54 5.67 14.04
CA MET A 1 -47.62 6.57 14.53
C MET A 1 -47.10 7.99 14.47
N VAL A 2 -47.39 8.71 13.38
CA VAL A 2 -46.90 10.09 13.15
C VAL A 2 -48.12 11.00 13.39
N ILE A 3 -47.95 11.87 14.33
CA ILE A 3 -48.98 12.88 14.71
C ILE A 3 -48.96 13.99 13.66
N ILE A 4 -50.05 14.12 12.92
CA ILE A 4 -50.30 15.24 12.01
C ILE A 4 -50.84 16.39 12.85
N ALA A 5 -50.02 17.42 13.07
CA ALA A 5 -50.50 18.69 13.61
C ALA A 5 -51.13 19.49 12.46
N GLY A 6 -52.42 19.68 12.52
CA GLY A 6 -53.18 20.46 11.56
C GLY A 6 -52.81 21.95 11.65
N VAL A 7 -52.43 22.52 10.52
CA VAL A 7 -52.40 23.96 10.28
C VAL A 7 -53.67 24.33 9.49
N THR A 8 -54.61 24.93 10.18
CA THR A 8 -55.81 25.55 9.59
C THR A 8 -55.40 26.83 8.88
N GLY A 9 -55.67 26.88 7.57
CA GLY A 9 -55.42 28.06 6.73
C GLY A 9 -55.14 27.69 5.28
N VAL A 10 -55.84 26.68 4.75
CA VAL A 10 -55.74 26.30 3.33
C VAL A 10 -56.80 27.07 2.56
N GLY A 11 -56.37 28.14 1.87
CA GLY A 11 -57.15 28.63 0.71
C GLY A 11 -57.39 27.48 -0.25
N GLN A 12 -58.65 27.26 -0.67
CA GLN A 12 -59.02 26.24 -1.64
C GLN A 12 -58.10 26.36 -2.86
N SER A 13 -57.25 25.35 -3.11
CA SER A 13 -56.45 25.26 -4.34
C SER A 13 -57.41 24.97 -5.48
N ASP A 14 -57.41 25.83 -6.49
CA ASP A 14 -58.11 25.57 -7.76
C ASP A 14 -57.58 24.24 -8.31
N PRO A 15 -58.41 23.19 -8.53
CA PRO A 15 -57.96 21.87 -8.98
C PRO A 15 -57.15 21.93 -10.25
N SER A 16 -57.39 22.93 -11.12
CA SER A 16 -56.65 23.12 -12.36
C SER A 16 -55.19 23.55 -12.15
N VAL A 17 -54.91 24.35 -11.10
CA VAL A 17 -53.53 24.75 -10.75
C VAL A 17 -52.74 23.56 -10.23
N ALA A 18 -53.31 22.76 -9.34
CA ALA A 18 -52.67 21.59 -8.79
C ALA A 18 -52.37 20.53 -9.89
N ALA A 19 -53.24 20.37 -10.86
CA ALA A 19 -53.01 19.50 -12.00
C ALA A 19 -51.84 20.01 -12.86
N SER A 20 -51.79 21.30 -13.22
CA SER A 20 -50.69 21.88 -14.00
C SER A 20 -49.34 21.78 -13.29
N VAL A 21 -49.30 21.98 -11.97
CA VAL A 21 -48.09 21.80 -11.16
C VAL A 21 -47.62 20.34 -11.18
N LYS A 22 -48.54 19.40 -10.96
CA LYS A 22 -48.26 17.97 -10.99
C LYS A 22 -47.74 17.52 -12.34
N ASP A 23 -48.40 17.92 -13.44
CA ASP A 23 -48.01 17.53 -14.78
C ASP A 23 -46.63 18.10 -15.16
N PHE A 24 -46.32 19.35 -14.78
CA PHE A 24 -45.01 19.93 -14.99
C PHE A 24 -43.91 19.16 -14.23
N LEU A 25 -44.13 18.87 -12.94
CA LEU A 25 -43.15 18.15 -12.13
C LEU A 25 -42.93 16.72 -12.62
N LEU A 26 -44.00 16.00 -13.00
CA LEU A 26 -43.89 14.63 -13.55
C LEU A 26 -43.19 14.61 -14.92
N ALA A 27 -43.50 15.58 -15.80
CA ALA A 27 -42.82 15.69 -17.10
C ALA A 27 -41.33 15.98 -16.92
N TRP A 28 -40.97 16.84 -15.96
CA TRP A 28 -39.56 17.13 -15.65
C TRP A 28 -38.85 15.92 -15.03
N GLU A 29 -39.45 15.27 -14.02
CA GLU A 29 -38.90 14.09 -13.34
C GLU A 29 -38.67 12.92 -14.31
N SER A 30 -39.62 12.66 -15.21
CA SER A 30 -39.52 11.59 -16.19
C SER A 30 -38.56 11.87 -17.37
N GLY A 31 -37.95 13.06 -17.42
CA GLY A 31 -37.09 13.48 -18.53
C GLY A 31 -37.85 13.85 -19.82
N ASN A 32 -39.17 13.95 -19.76
CA ASN A 32 -39.98 14.43 -20.89
C ASN A 32 -39.97 15.97 -20.94
N TYR A 33 -38.78 16.51 -21.26
CA TYR A 33 -38.56 17.95 -21.22
C TYR A 33 -39.40 18.73 -22.24
N SER A 34 -39.83 18.08 -23.31
CA SER A 34 -40.72 18.70 -24.28
C SER A 34 -42.13 18.94 -23.70
N ALA A 35 -42.67 17.95 -22.98
CA ALA A 35 -43.93 18.12 -22.26
C ALA A 35 -43.82 19.16 -21.14
N ALA A 36 -42.71 19.15 -20.36
CA ALA A 36 -42.48 20.16 -19.36
C ALA A 36 -42.40 21.58 -19.94
N ALA A 37 -41.70 21.75 -21.07
CA ALA A 37 -41.60 23.06 -21.76
C ALA A 37 -42.96 23.60 -22.23
N ALA A 38 -43.84 22.73 -22.72
CA ALA A 38 -45.20 23.13 -23.15
C ALA A 38 -46.06 23.68 -22.00
N LEU A 39 -45.72 23.38 -20.74
CA LEU A 39 -46.40 23.88 -19.54
C LEU A 39 -45.77 25.16 -18.98
N THR A 40 -44.88 25.82 -19.74
CA THR A 40 -44.19 27.05 -19.32
C THR A 40 -44.39 28.22 -20.27
N THR A 41 -44.10 29.43 -19.80
CA THR A 41 -44.09 30.66 -20.64
C THR A 41 -42.76 30.83 -21.40
N GLY A 42 -41.78 29.95 -21.17
CA GLY A 42 -40.43 30.04 -21.78
C GLY A 42 -40.42 29.60 -23.23
N ARG A 43 -39.36 29.96 -23.97
CA ARG A 43 -39.12 29.43 -25.31
C ARG A 43 -38.81 27.92 -25.20
N PRO A 44 -39.56 27.04 -25.90
CA PRO A 44 -39.44 25.59 -25.68
C PRO A 44 -38.02 25.05 -25.74
N ASP A 45 -37.24 25.42 -26.76
CA ASP A 45 -35.84 24.94 -26.90
C ASP A 45 -34.95 25.35 -25.72
N SER A 46 -35.12 26.58 -25.23
CA SER A 46 -34.38 27.08 -24.08
C SER A 46 -34.73 26.33 -22.79
N VAL A 47 -36.01 26.04 -22.56
CA VAL A 47 -36.50 25.28 -21.42
C VAL A 47 -35.95 23.86 -21.45
N ILE A 48 -36.09 23.18 -22.58
CA ILE A 48 -35.61 21.81 -22.81
C ILE A 48 -34.12 21.72 -22.56
N GLN A 49 -33.35 22.67 -23.11
CA GLN A 49 -31.90 22.69 -22.93
C GLN A 49 -31.51 22.94 -21.46
N SER A 50 -32.19 23.86 -20.77
CA SER A 50 -31.91 24.18 -19.38
C SER A 50 -32.19 23.00 -18.44
N LEU A 51 -33.35 22.32 -18.61
CA LEU A 51 -33.71 21.15 -17.82
C LEU A 51 -32.74 19.98 -18.05
N ARG A 52 -32.43 19.70 -19.32
CA ARG A 52 -31.51 18.62 -19.71
C ARG A 52 -30.10 18.88 -19.25
N SER A 53 -29.60 20.09 -19.46
CA SER A 53 -28.22 20.44 -19.11
C SER A 53 -27.98 20.44 -17.60
N SER A 54 -28.94 20.92 -16.80
CA SER A 54 -28.80 20.92 -15.33
C SER A 54 -28.68 19.50 -14.77
N TYR A 55 -29.45 18.54 -15.28
CA TYR A 55 -29.35 17.13 -14.88
C TYR A 55 -27.98 16.53 -15.26
N SER A 56 -27.54 16.74 -16.51
CA SER A 56 -26.26 16.23 -17.00
C SER A 56 -25.03 16.88 -16.35
N GLN A 57 -25.08 18.16 -16.06
CA GLN A 57 -24.01 18.91 -15.38
C GLN A 57 -23.75 18.43 -13.95
N LEU A 58 -24.80 17.98 -13.26
CA LEU A 58 -24.70 17.37 -11.93
C LEU A 58 -24.17 15.93 -11.98
N GLY A 59 -24.23 15.28 -13.14
CA GLY A 59 -23.97 13.84 -13.26
C GLY A 59 -25.00 13.02 -12.47
N ALA A 60 -26.23 13.53 -12.42
CA ALA A 60 -27.31 12.93 -11.64
C ALA A 60 -27.69 11.54 -12.17
N GLN A 61 -27.96 10.62 -11.27
CA GLN A 61 -28.42 9.25 -11.55
C GLN A 61 -29.93 9.09 -11.33
N GLY A 62 -30.52 9.99 -10.53
CA GLY A 62 -31.93 10.00 -10.23
C GLY A 62 -32.42 11.40 -9.83
N LEU A 63 -33.67 11.69 -10.15
CA LEU A 63 -34.37 12.90 -9.75
C LEU A 63 -35.76 12.50 -9.27
N VAL A 64 -36.15 12.97 -8.08
CA VAL A 64 -37.49 12.82 -7.53
C VAL A 64 -38.02 14.19 -7.16
N LEU A 65 -39.22 14.52 -7.64
CA LEU A 65 -39.87 15.79 -7.39
C LEU A 65 -41.20 15.57 -6.66
N GLY A 66 -41.29 16.12 -5.45
CA GLY A 66 -42.51 16.10 -4.64
C GLY A 66 -43.23 17.44 -4.69
N MET A 67 -44.52 17.45 -4.99
CA MET A 67 -45.35 18.64 -4.95
C MET A 67 -45.47 19.14 -3.50
N GLY A 68 -45.29 20.45 -3.29
CA GLY A 68 -45.50 21.15 -2.03
C GLY A 68 -46.76 22.00 -1.98
N PRO A 69 -46.90 22.92 -1.03
CA PRO A 69 -48.01 23.83 -0.94
C PRO A 69 -48.17 24.72 -2.17
N ILE A 70 -49.45 25.04 -2.49
CA ILE A 70 -49.80 25.96 -3.58
C ILE A 70 -50.64 27.08 -2.97
N THR A 71 -50.32 28.32 -3.31
CA THR A 71 -51.10 29.52 -2.92
C THR A 71 -51.56 30.23 -4.18
N VAL A 72 -52.86 30.46 -4.30
CA VAL A 72 -53.48 31.14 -5.44
C VAL A 72 -53.91 32.55 -5.09
N GLN A 73 -53.55 33.52 -5.92
CA GLN A 73 -53.92 34.92 -5.77
C GLN A 73 -54.40 35.48 -7.14
N GLY A 74 -55.70 35.43 -7.38
CA GLY A 74 -56.29 35.89 -8.62
C GLY A 74 -55.80 35.11 -9.83
N SER A 75 -55.12 35.76 -10.79
CA SER A 75 -54.54 35.16 -11.99
C SER A 75 -53.13 34.63 -11.82
N THR A 76 -52.58 34.65 -10.60
CA THR A 76 -51.26 34.12 -10.29
C THR A 76 -51.34 33.07 -9.19
N ALA A 77 -50.44 32.10 -9.24
CA ALA A 77 -50.28 31.09 -8.20
C ALA A 77 -48.81 30.86 -7.91
N LYS A 78 -48.45 30.63 -6.63
CA LYS A 78 -47.10 30.23 -6.24
C LYS A 78 -47.14 28.80 -5.75
N ALA A 79 -46.34 27.93 -6.39
CA ALA A 79 -46.22 26.53 -6.06
C ALA A 79 -44.80 26.23 -5.51
N TYR A 80 -44.75 25.43 -4.46
CA TYR A 80 -43.49 24.90 -3.91
C TYR A 80 -43.33 23.44 -4.32
N PHE A 81 -42.11 22.98 -4.37
CA PHE A 81 -41.79 21.58 -4.57
C PHE A 81 -40.53 21.19 -3.77
N ASN A 82 -40.41 19.91 -3.48
CA ASN A 82 -39.20 19.33 -2.90
C ASN A 82 -38.48 18.50 -3.95
N ALA A 83 -37.21 18.77 -4.17
CA ALA A 83 -36.37 18.02 -5.06
C ALA A 83 -35.40 17.12 -4.29
N SER A 84 -35.19 15.92 -4.76
CA SER A 84 -34.19 14.97 -4.27
C SER A 84 -33.40 14.44 -5.48
N ILE A 85 -32.12 14.75 -5.54
CA ILE A 85 -31.24 14.43 -6.66
C ILE A 85 -30.16 13.46 -6.18
N ASP A 86 -30.13 12.26 -6.77
CA ASP A 86 -29.03 11.33 -6.58
C ASP A 86 -27.86 11.75 -7.47
N LEU A 87 -26.72 12.08 -6.84
CA LEU A 87 -25.50 12.49 -7.52
C LEU A 87 -24.59 11.30 -7.91
N GLY A 88 -25.06 10.06 -7.74
CA GLY A 88 -24.34 8.85 -8.16
C GLY A 88 -23.00 8.61 -7.45
N ARG A 89 -22.87 9.05 -6.17
CA ARG A 89 -21.58 9.02 -5.43
C ARG A 89 -21.64 8.26 -4.12
N GLY A 90 -22.65 7.39 -3.96
CA GLY A 90 -22.84 6.60 -2.73
C GLY A 90 -23.13 7.43 -1.47
N GLY A 91 -23.30 8.75 -1.60
CA GLY A 91 -23.67 9.67 -0.52
C GLY A 91 -25.17 9.93 -0.45
N PRO A 92 -25.64 10.69 0.57
CA PRO A 92 -27.04 11.06 0.65
C PRO A 92 -27.41 11.94 -0.56
N PRO A 93 -28.66 11.84 -1.08
CA PRO A 93 -29.12 12.66 -2.19
C PRO A 93 -29.10 14.14 -1.81
N TRP A 94 -28.88 14.98 -2.80
CA TRP A 94 -29.03 16.42 -2.61
C TRP A 94 -30.50 16.80 -2.60
N THR A 95 -30.98 17.29 -1.46
CA THR A 95 -32.37 17.72 -1.27
C THR A 95 -32.45 19.23 -1.14
N TYR A 96 -33.44 19.84 -1.80
CA TYR A 96 -33.75 21.25 -1.65
C TYR A 96 -35.23 21.50 -1.88
N GLN A 97 -35.72 22.65 -1.40
CA GLN A 97 -37.04 23.16 -1.70
C GLN A 97 -36.94 24.22 -2.79
N GLY A 98 -37.68 24.04 -3.86
CA GLY A 98 -37.83 25.01 -4.92
C GLY A 98 -39.23 25.63 -4.91
N HIS A 99 -39.41 26.69 -5.66
CA HIS A 99 -40.70 27.27 -5.92
C HIS A 99 -40.73 27.93 -7.30
N PHE A 100 -41.91 28.06 -7.88
CA PHE A 100 -42.15 28.79 -9.10
C PHE A 100 -43.53 29.44 -9.06
N THR A 101 -43.69 30.49 -9.89
CA THR A 101 -44.94 31.16 -10.09
C THR A 101 -45.65 30.57 -11.31
N LEU A 102 -46.96 30.46 -11.24
CA LEU A 102 -47.79 30.16 -12.41
C LEU A 102 -48.68 31.35 -12.72
N ARG A 103 -48.96 31.56 -14.00
CA ARG A 103 -49.91 32.57 -14.48
C ARG A 103 -51.03 31.91 -15.26
N ARG A 104 -52.26 32.38 -15.04
CA ARG A 104 -53.40 31.90 -15.78
C ARG A 104 -53.33 32.33 -17.25
N HIS A 105 -53.46 31.36 -18.14
CA HIS A 105 -53.43 31.60 -19.58
C HIS A 105 -54.63 30.86 -20.22
N GLY A 106 -55.65 31.63 -20.65
CA GLY A 106 -56.93 31.04 -21.08
C GLY A 106 -57.58 30.21 -19.95
N ASN A 107 -57.90 28.97 -20.25
CA ASN A 107 -58.48 28.03 -19.27
C ASN A 107 -57.44 27.22 -18.47
N GLY A 108 -56.13 27.45 -18.70
CA GLY A 108 -55.07 26.70 -18.04
C GLY A 108 -54.12 27.59 -17.27
N TRP A 109 -53.08 26.97 -16.65
CA TRP A 109 -52.04 27.62 -15.90
C TRP A 109 -50.66 27.26 -16.48
N LEU A 110 -49.80 28.25 -16.72
CA LEU A 110 -48.43 28.05 -17.21
C LEU A 110 -47.42 28.51 -16.17
N VAL A 111 -46.35 27.78 -16.03
CA VAL A 111 -45.22 28.13 -15.19
C VAL A 111 -44.47 29.30 -15.79
N GLU A 112 -44.30 30.40 -15.04
CA GLU A 112 -43.46 31.53 -15.44
C GLU A 112 -41.99 31.09 -15.44
N TRP A 113 -41.45 30.88 -16.64
CA TRP A 113 -40.15 30.26 -16.78
C TRP A 113 -38.98 31.24 -16.48
N SER A 114 -38.11 30.79 -15.63
CA SER A 114 -36.73 31.28 -15.49
C SER A 114 -35.83 30.14 -15.03
N PRO A 115 -34.49 30.19 -15.18
CA PRO A 115 -33.62 29.15 -14.64
C PRO A 115 -33.77 28.92 -13.13
N ALA A 116 -34.22 29.93 -12.39
CA ALA A 116 -34.50 29.82 -10.96
C ALA A 116 -35.64 28.82 -10.61
N VAL A 117 -36.48 28.42 -11.59
CA VAL A 117 -37.44 27.33 -11.45
C VAL A 117 -36.73 26.00 -11.18
N ILE A 118 -35.52 25.78 -11.75
CA ILE A 118 -34.75 24.56 -11.54
C ILE A 118 -34.16 24.56 -10.12
N VAL A 119 -33.44 25.63 -9.78
CA VAL A 119 -32.81 25.80 -8.47
C VAL A 119 -32.90 27.27 -8.07
N PRO A 120 -33.37 27.61 -6.87
CA PRO A 120 -33.43 28.99 -6.41
C PRO A 120 -32.07 29.70 -6.47
N GLY A 121 -32.01 30.79 -7.24
CA GLY A 121 -30.81 31.57 -7.44
C GLY A 121 -29.93 31.16 -8.63
N LEU A 122 -30.41 30.28 -9.51
CA LEU A 122 -29.79 30.01 -10.79
C LEU A 122 -30.20 31.13 -11.78
N GLY A 123 -29.21 31.85 -12.29
CA GLY A 123 -29.40 32.95 -13.25
C GLY A 123 -29.34 32.50 -14.71
N ALA A 124 -29.66 33.42 -15.62
CA ALA A 124 -29.48 33.18 -17.07
C ALA A 124 -27.97 33.07 -17.37
N GLY A 125 -27.58 32.02 -18.11
CA GLY A 125 -26.17 31.72 -18.42
C GLY A 125 -25.41 30.99 -17.31
N ASP A 126 -25.99 30.85 -16.11
CA ASP A 126 -25.40 30.08 -15.03
C ASP A 126 -25.51 28.57 -15.29
N ARG A 127 -24.60 27.83 -14.71
CA ARG A 127 -24.59 26.37 -14.75
C ARG A 127 -24.44 25.76 -13.35
N LEU A 128 -25.00 24.58 -13.18
CA LEU A 128 -24.76 23.78 -11.98
C LEU A 128 -23.48 22.97 -12.14
N ALA A 129 -22.75 22.81 -11.04
CA ALA A 129 -21.59 21.93 -11.03
C ALA A 129 -21.44 21.24 -9.68
N VAL A 130 -20.85 20.03 -9.71
CA VAL A 130 -20.45 19.32 -8.50
C VAL A 130 -18.93 19.38 -8.40
N LEU A 131 -18.45 20.10 -7.42
CA LEU A 131 -17.02 20.23 -7.12
C LEU A 131 -16.66 19.22 -6.02
N THR A 132 -15.58 18.47 -6.25
CA THR A 132 -15.04 17.56 -5.25
C THR A 132 -13.59 17.94 -4.97
N THR A 133 -13.30 18.26 -3.71
CA THR A 133 -11.94 18.58 -3.25
C THR A 133 -11.44 17.44 -2.38
N VAL A 134 -10.45 16.70 -2.88
CA VAL A 134 -9.80 15.61 -2.14
C VAL A 134 -8.76 16.23 -1.20
N PRO A 135 -8.73 15.86 0.09
CA PRO A 135 -7.70 16.33 1.00
C PRO A 135 -6.31 15.89 0.56
N ALA A 136 -5.28 16.65 0.97
CA ALA A 136 -3.91 16.25 0.74
C ALA A 136 -3.61 14.93 1.45
N ARG A 137 -3.04 13.95 0.70
CA ARG A 137 -2.68 12.64 1.24
C ARG A 137 -1.69 12.78 2.39
N ARG A 138 -1.97 12.11 3.50
CA ARG A 138 -1.14 12.15 4.70
C ARG A 138 0.08 11.24 4.53
N PRO A 139 1.20 11.53 5.23
CA PRO A 139 2.44 10.77 5.09
C PRO A 139 2.41 9.42 5.83
N LEU A 140 3.23 8.49 5.32
CA LEU A 140 3.77 7.37 6.09
C LEU A 140 4.97 7.88 6.89
N LEU A 141 5.00 7.62 8.21
CA LEU A 141 6.01 8.11 9.14
C LEU A 141 6.86 6.95 9.67
N ASP A 142 8.11 7.23 9.98
CA ASP A 142 8.99 6.35 10.75
C ASP A 142 8.61 6.33 12.24
N SER A 143 9.35 5.58 13.03
CA SER A 143 9.16 5.46 14.48
C SER A 143 9.37 6.79 15.24
N SER A 144 10.13 7.74 14.67
CA SER A 144 10.39 9.07 15.24
C SER A 144 9.37 10.14 14.76
N GLY A 145 8.51 9.82 13.79
CA GLY A 145 7.56 10.75 13.19
C GLY A 145 8.07 11.47 11.94
N LYS A 146 9.22 11.09 11.39
CA LYS A 146 9.74 11.61 10.12
C LYS A 146 9.09 10.88 8.94
N SER A 147 8.90 11.56 7.82
CA SER A 147 8.30 10.95 6.63
C SER A 147 9.23 9.90 6.00
N LEU A 148 8.69 8.70 5.75
CA LEU A 148 9.37 7.64 4.99
C LEU A 148 9.51 7.99 3.51
N ILE A 149 8.67 8.92 3.02
CA ILE A 149 8.70 9.44 1.67
C ILE A 149 8.96 10.96 1.79
N PRO A 150 10.23 11.39 1.80
CA PRO A 150 10.53 12.80 1.93
C PRO A 150 9.98 13.59 0.75
N PRO A 151 9.63 14.86 0.96
CA PRO A 151 9.26 15.75 -0.14
C PRO A 151 10.39 15.81 -1.17
N SER A 152 10.07 15.65 -2.43
CA SER A 152 11.03 15.74 -3.53
C SER A 152 10.52 16.71 -4.60
N PRO A 153 11.41 17.44 -5.27
CA PRO A 153 11.04 18.23 -6.41
C PRO A 153 10.35 17.36 -7.47
N THR A 154 9.27 17.86 -8.01
CA THR A 154 8.47 17.20 -9.05
C THR A 154 8.11 18.22 -10.09
N VAL A 155 8.07 17.84 -11.35
CA VAL A 155 7.62 18.70 -12.44
C VAL A 155 6.22 18.25 -12.85
N GLU A 156 5.25 19.11 -12.62
CA GLU A 156 3.91 18.93 -13.16
C GLU A 156 3.88 19.51 -14.58
N VAL A 157 3.61 18.64 -15.55
CA VAL A 157 3.42 19.01 -16.95
C VAL A 157 1.93 19.00 -17.25
N GLY A 158 1.44 20.08 -17.83
CA GLY A 158 0.01 20.25 -18.05
C GLY A 158 -0.30 21.33 -19.08
N VAL A 159 -1.55 21.72 -19.14
CA VAL A 159 -2.06 22.72 -20.08
C VAL A 159 -2.93 23.75 -19.35
N ARG A 160 -3.20 24.86 -20.02
CA ARG A 160 -4.33 25.73 -19.71
C ARG A 160 -5.41 25.46 -20.76
N PRO A 161 -6.54 24.83 -20.41
CA PRO A 161 -7.51 24.34 -21.40
C PRO A 161 -7.99 25.38 -22.41
N GLY A 162 -8.20 26.62 -21.97
CA GLY A 162 -8.59 27.73 -22.85
C GLY A 162 -7.54 28.18 -23.88
N ARG A 163 -6.31 27.66 -23.76
CA ARG A 163 -5.22 27.93 -24.73
C ARG A 163 -4.95 26.73 -25.65
N VAL A 164 -5.59 25.57 -25.40
CA VAL A 164 -5.36 24.37 -26.19
C VAL A 164 -6.16 24.45 -27.47
N THR A 165 -5.46 24.56 -28.59
CA THR A 165 -6.07 24.65 -29.91
C THR A 165 -6.60 23.31 -30.42
N ASN A 166 -5.88 22.20 -30.12
CA ASN A 166 -6.29 20.85 -30.51
C ASN A 166 -5.98 19.84 -29.41
N PRO A 167 -6.97 19.52 -28.53
CA PRO A 167 -6.79 18.59 -27.43
C PRO A 167 -6.34 17.20 -27.86
N VAL A 168 -6.80 16.69 -29.01
CA VAL A 168 -6.43 15.37 -29.52
C VAL A 168 -4.95 15.36 -29.92
N ALA A 169 -4.48 16.35 -30.67
CA ALA A 169 -3.09 16.44 -31.09
C ALA A 169 -2.14 16.58 -29.89
N THR A 170 -2.51 17.38 -28.88
CA THR A 170 -1.74 17.55 -27.64
C THR A 170 -1.65 16.24 -26.87
N ALA A 171 -2.78 15.55 -26.65
CA ALA A 171 -2.83 14.28 -25.91
C ALA A 171 -2.05 13.16 -26.63
N THR A 172 -2.22 13.01 -27.94
CA THR A 172 -1.51 11.99 -28.74
C THR A 172 0.01 12.19 -28.73
N LYS A 173 0.46 13.44 -28.92
CA LYS A 173 1.90 13.76 -28.86
C LYS A 173 2.46 13.56 -27.45
N LEU A 174 1.73 13.99 -26.41
CA LEU A 174 2.12 13.76 -25.01
C LEU A 174 2.28 12.25 -24.74
N ALA A 175 1.30 11.44 -25.13
CA ALA A 175 1.33 9.99 -24.94
C ALA A 175 2.56 9.35 -25.63
N LYS A 176 2.85 9.76 -26.87
CA LYS A 176 4.03 9.28 -27.61
C LYS A 176 5.36 9.61 -26.92
N VAL A 177 5.47 10.82 -26.33
CA VAL A 177 6.69 11.27 -25.65
C VAL A 177 6.86 10.60 -24.29
N THR A 178 5.76 10.36 -23.58
CA THR A 178 5.79 9.88 -22.19
C THR A 178 5.61 8.37 -22.05
N GLY A 179 5.18 7.70 -23.13
CA GLY A 179 4.88 6.27 -23.13
C GLY A 179 3.51 5.92 -22.54
N LEU A 180 2.57 6.88 -22.47
CA LEU A 180 1.18 6.63 -22.05
C LEU A 180 0.47 5.77 -23.09
N ALA A 181 -0.45 4.89 -22.62
CA ALA A 181 -1.27 4.09 -23.50
C ALA A 181 -2.32 4.96 -24.25
N SER A 182 -2.82 4.47 -25.39
CA SER A 182 -3.81 5.22 -26.19
C SER A 182 -5.10 5.54 -25.41
N ALA A 183 -5.57 4.61 -24.57
CA ALA A 183 -6.73 4.86 -23.72
C ALA A 183 -6.53 5.98 -22.69
N GLU A 184 -5.29 6.19 -22.24
CA GLU A 184 -4.93 7.30 -21.35
C GLU A 184 -4.87 8.63 -22.11
N ALA A 185 -4.45 8.60 -23.39
CA ALA A 185 -4.52 9.77 -24.25
C ALA A 185 -5.96 10.26 -24.46
N ASP A 186 -6.92 9.36 -24.67
CA ASP A 186 -8.34 9.70 -24.78
C ASP A 186 -8.90 10.32 -23.49
N GLN A 187 -8.44 9.85 -22.32
CA GLN A 187 -8.77 10.46 -21.03
C GLN A 187 -8.23 11.88 -20.91
N VAL A 188 -7.00 12.12 -21.34
CA VAL A 188 -6.39 13.46 -21.37
C VAL A 188 -7.24 14.40 -22.24
N VAL A 189 -7.71 13.96 -23.39
CA VAL A 189 -8.64 14.75 -24.23
C VAL A 189 -9.91 15.12 -23.47
N GLY A 190 -10.53 14.14 -22.80
CA GLY A 190 -11.72 14.38 -21.98
C GLY A 190 -11.47 15.37 -20.83
N GLN A 191 -10.33 15.24 -20.15
CA GLN A 191 -9.92 16.15 -19.06
C GLN A 191 -9.73 17.59 -19.57
N ILE A 192 -9.05 17.77 -20.69
CA ILE A 192 -8.82 19.10 -21.28
C ILE A 192 -10.16 19.78 -21.64
N ARG A 193 -11.10 19.04 -22.22
CA ARG A 193 -12.42 19.57 -22.61
C ARG A 193 -13.31 19.90 -21.41
N ALA A 194 -13.17 19.19 -20.30
CA ALA A 194 -14.02 19.35 -19.11
C ALA A 194 -13.47 20.37 -18.09
N ALA A 195 -12.18 20.71 -18.18
CA ALA A 195 -11.53 21.56 -17.18
C ALA A 195 -11.80 23.05 -17.41
N PRO A 196 -11.76 23.87 -16.34
CA PRO A 196 -11.89 25.33 -16.44
C PRO A 196 -10.82 25.93 -17.36
N PRO A 197 -11.18 26.85 -18.26
CA PRO A 197 -10.30 27.30 -19.36
C PRO A 197 -9.01 27.98 -18.89
N ASN A 198 -9.03 28.69 -17.77
CA ASN A 198 -7.89 29.45 -17.26
C ASN A 198 -7.09 28.74 -16.17
N ALA A 199 -7.57 27.62 -15.64
CA ALA A 199 -6.87 26.84 -14.63
C ALA A 199 -5.71 26.04 -15.24
N PHE A 200 -4.63 25.83 -14.47
CA PHE A 200 -3.61 24.85 -14.85
C PHE A 200 -4.17 23.45 -14.63
N LEU A 201 -4.36 22.72 -15.71
CA LEU A 201 -4.72 21.30 -15.68
C LEU A 201 -3.43 20.47 -15.73
N GLU A 202 -3.12 19.80 -14.64
CA GLU A 202 -2.05 18.79 -14.58
C GLU A 202 -2.44 17.57 -15.41
N LEU A 203 -1.57 17.16 -16.33
CA LEU A 203 -1.75 15.97 -17.17
C LEU A 203 -0.84 14.83 -16.72
N ILE A 204 0.39 15.14 -16.29
CA ILE A 204 1.41 14.17 -15.90
C ILE A 204 2.39 14.77 -14.89
N GLN A 205 2.89 13.93 -13.99
CA GLN A 205 3.97 14.27 -13.05
C GLN A 205 5.27 13.56 -13.44
N LEU A 206 6.37 14.28 -13.42
CA LEU A 206 7.69 13.75 -13.75
C LEU A 206 8.69 14.04 -12.63
N SER A 207 9.60 13.09 -12.37
CA SER A 207 10.77 13.40 -11.59
C SER A 207 11.69 14.39 -12.33
N PRO A 208 12.52 15.18 -11.63
CA PRO A 208 13.45 16.10 -12.26
C PRO A 208 14.34 15.48 -13.34
N ARG A 209 14.84 14.26 -13.06
CA ARG A 209 15.68 13.50 -14.02
C ARG A 209 14.89 13.11 -15.26
N ARG A 210 13.66 12.58 -15.09
CA ARG A 210 12.82 12.18 -16.23
C ARG A 210 12.37 13.39 -17.04
N PHE A 211 12.04 14.49 -16.38
CA PHE A 211 11.74 15.76 -17.06
C PHE A 211 12.93 16.26 -17.87
N ALA A 212 14.13 16.30 -17.30
CA ALA A 212 15.34 16.72 -18.01
C ALA A 212 15.59 15.87 -19.26
N HIS A 213 15.40 14.53 -19.16
CA HIS A 213 15.54 13.62 -20.29
C HIS A 213 14.48 13.84 -21.39
N LEU A 214 13.26 14.16 -21.02
CA LEU A 214 12.13 14.35 -21.95
C LEU A 214 11.90 15.81 -22.38
N SER A 215 12.58 16.78 -21.78
CA SER A 215 12.29 18.22 -21.92
C SER A 215 12.29 18.70 -23.37
N ALA A 216 13.27 18.28 -24.19
CA ALA A 216 13.34 18.63 -25.60
C ALA A 216 12.18 18.05 -26.43
N ALA A 217 11.70 16.85 -26.10
CA ALA A 217 10.56 16.23 -26.75
C ALA A 217 9.23 16.83 -26.28
N LEU A 218 9.10 17.12 -24.98
CA LEU A 218 7.93 17.79 -24.39
C LEU A 218 7.76 19.22 -24.94
N GLY A 219 8.85 19.94 -25.20
CA GLY A 219 8.81 21.26 -25.82
C GLY A 219 8.25 21.27 -27.25
N LYS A 220 8.16 20.12 -27.92
CA LYS A 220 7.54 19.96 -29.25
C LYS A 220 6.05 19.58 -29.20
N VAL A 221 5.51 19.36 -28.02
CA VAL A 221 4.07 19.09 -27.82
C VAL A 221 3.34 20.41 -27.70
N PRO A 222 2.30 20.67 -28.52
CA PRO A 222 1.58 21.94 -28.52
C PRO A 222 0.95 22.24 -27.17
N ASP A 223 0.91 23.53 -26.81
CA ASP A 223 0.16 24.08 -25.69
C ASP A 223 0.56 23.54 -24.30
N LEU A 224 1.62 22.70 -24.21
CA LEU A 224 2.12 22.24 -22.92
C LEU A 224 2.84 23.34 -22.15
N THR A 225 2.63 23.33 -20.87
CA THR A 225 3.38 24.13 -19.90
C THR A 225 3.77 23.26 -18.71
N HIS A 226 4.70 23.71 -17.89
CA HIS A 226 5.09 22.98 -16.70
C HIS A 226 5.31 23.92 -15.53
N ARG A 227 5.25 23.35 -14.31
CA ARG A 227 5.60 24.03 -13.07
C ARG A 227 6.35 23.10 -12.12
N TRP A 228 7.24 23.66 -11.34
CA TRP A 228 7.96 22.95 -10.29
C TRP A 228 7.15 22.97 -9.02
N VAL A 229 6.97 21.79 -8.43
CA VAL A 229 6.25 21.62 -7.17
C VAL A 229 7.05 20.66 -6.27
N THR A 230 6.79 20.71 -4.98
CA THR A 230 7.37 19.74 -4.05
C THR A 230 6.30 18.71 -3.68
N ARG A 231 6.53 17.45 -4.05
CA ARG A 231 5.62 16.33 -3.82
C ARG A 231 6.29 15.19 -3.04
N ARG A 232 5.51 14.37 -2.37
CA ARG A 232 5.98 13.22 -1.57
C ARG A 232 5.66 11.90 -2.28
N LEU A 233 5.99 11.76 -3.56
CA LEU A 233 5.48 10.64 -4.35
C LEU A 233 6.53 9.65 -4.88
N PHE A 234 7.82 10.01 -4.98
CA PHE A 234 8.71 9.26 -5.86
C PHE A 234 9.89 8.53 -5.22
N ARG A 235 10.22 8.74 -3.97
CA ARG A 235 11.36 8.06 -3.33
C ARG A 235 11.07 7.72 -1.89
N SER A 236 10.63 6.49 -1.68
CA SER A 236 10.57 5.93 -0.33
C SER A 236 11.96 5.50 0.15
N ALA A 237 12.19 5.66 1.44
CA ALA A 237 13.33 5.04 2.12
C ALA A 237 13.18 3.50 2.19
N VAL A 238 11.92 2.99 2.14
CA VAL A 238 11.58 1.56 2.30
C VAL A 238 10.49 1.19 1.29
N PRO A 239 10.81 1.08 -0.01
CA PRO A 239 9.80 0.86 -1.05
C PRO A 239 8.99 -0.43 -0.87
N ASP A 240 9.62 -1.52 -0.40
CA ASP A 240 8.95 -2.80 -0.15
C ASP A 240 7.85 -2.73 0.92
N ILE A 241 7.98 -1.79 1.85
CA ILE A 241 6.99 -1.55 2.90
C ILE A 241 5.98 -0.48 2.49
N THR A 242 6.45 0.67 2.01
CA THR A 242 5.54 1.78 1.67
C THR A 242 4.67 1.46 0.47
N GLY A 243 5.19 0.70 -0.47
CA GLY A 243 4.54 0.45 -1.76
C GLY A 243 4.57 1.68 -2.67
N GLN A 244 3.76 1.62 -3.71
CA GLN A 244 3.67 2.61 -4.78
C GLN A 244 2.32 3.33 -4.75
N VAL A 245 2.27 4.49 -5.37
CA VAL A 245 1.05 5.26 -5.65
C VAL A 245 0.94 5.51 -7.15
N GLY A 246 -0.28 5.61 -7.64
CA GLY A 246 -0.57 5.88 -9.05
C GLY A 246 -2.04 6.15 -9.27
N THR A 247 -2.44 6.28 -10.53
CA THR A 247 -3.83 6.54 -10.94
C THR A 247 -4.52 5.33 -11.56
N GLU A 248 -3.78 4.25 -11.81
CA GLU A 248 -4.27 3.06 -12.55
C GLU A 248 -5.48 2.39 -11.88
N ALA A 249 -5.41 2.22 -10.56
CA ALA A 249 -6.47 1.60 -9.78
C ALA A 249 -7.71 2.51 -9.58
N THR A 250 -7.64 3.79 -9.94
CA THR A 250 -8.73 4.74 -9.68
C THR A 250 -10.01 4.35 -10.44
N LYS A 251 -9.88 3.80 -11.64
CA LYS A 251 -11.04 3.33 -12.43
C LYS A 251 -11.79 2.23 -11.70
N GLN A 252 -11.05 1.25 -11.15
CA GLN A 252 -11.63 0.14 -10.40
C GLN A 252 -12.31 0.65 -9.14
N LEU A 253 -11.64 1.53 -8.38
CA LEU A 253 -12.21 2.10 -7.15
C LEU A 253 -13.49 2.89 -7.40
N VAL A 254 -13.55 3.65 -8.50
CA VAL A 254 -14.77 4.36 -8.90
C VAL A 254 -15.89 3.40 -9.29
N GLN A 255 -15.57 2.30 -9.98
CA GLN A 255 -16.54 1.24 -10.31
C GLN A 255 -17.06 0.52 -9.06
N ASP A 256 -16.22 0.38 -8.04
CA ASP A 256 -16.58 -0.24 -6.75
C ASP A 256 -17.34 0.73 -5.82
N GLY A 257 -17.66 1.94 -6.29
CA GLY A 257 -18.43 2.94 -5.55
C GLY A 257 -17.60 3.85 -4.62
N ASP A 258 -16.29 3.80 -4.70
CA ASP A 258 -15.41 4.69 -3.94
C ASP A 258 -15.52 6.16 -4.41
N PRO A 259 -15.39 7.15 -3.51
CA PRO A 259 -15.60 8.56 -3.80
C PRO A 259 -14.49 9.22 -4.64
N TYR A 260 -13.53 8.44 -5.14
CA TYR A 260 -12.40 8.93 -5.92
C TYR A 260 -12.78 9.15 -7.39
N ARG A 261 -12.22 10.20 -7.98
CA ARG A 261 -12.38 10.48 -9.41
C ARG A 261 -11.26 9.83 -10.22
N PRO A 262 -11.52 9.46 -11.49
CA PRO A 262 -10.46 9.08 -12.42
C PRO A 262 -9.35 10.14 -12.43
N GLY A 263 -8.08 9.69 -12.34
CA GLY A 263 -6.92 10.57 -12.21
C GLY A 263 -6.51 10.93 -10.78
N THR A 264 -7.27 10.53 -9.74
CA THR A 264 -6.84 10.69 -8.35
C THR A 264 -5.71 9.72 -8.03
N THR A 265 -4.69 10.18 -7.30
CA THR A 265 -3.59 9.33 -6.85
C THR A 265 -4.06 8.41 -5.72
N VAL A 266 -3.91 7.10 -5.92
CA VAL A 266 -4.25 6.03 -4.96
C VAL A 266 -3.06 5.15 -4.66
N GLY A 267 -3.09 4.40 -3.57
CA GLY A 267 -2.09 3.39 -3.24
C GLY A 267 -2.27 2.14 -4.09
N LEU A 268 -1.20 1.72 -4.79
CA LEU A 268 -1.21 0.54 -5.67
C LEU A 268 -0.68 -0.71 -4.96
N SER A 269 0.17 -0.54 -3.94
CA SER A 269 0.77 -1.64 -3.18
C SER A 269 1.20 -1.21 -1.78
N GLY A 270 1.64 -2.15 -0.95
CA GLY A 270 2.21 -1.94 0.38
C GLY A 270 1.27 -1.17 1.32
N LEU A 271 1.85 -0.39 2.24
CA LEU A 271 1.09 0.42 3.20
C LEU A 271 0.30 1.54 2.52
N GLN A 272 0.74 2.04 1.36
CA GLN A 272 -0.01 3.02 0.59
C GLN A 272 -1.38 2.49 0.16
N GLN A 273 -1.45 1.22 -0.24
CA GLN A 273 -2.71 0.55 -0.59
C GLN A 273 -3.50 0.14 0.65
N ALA A 274 -2.83 -0.53 1.60
CA ALA A 274 -3.49 -1.06 2.80
C ALA A 274 -4.18 0.03 3.64
N TYR A 275 -3.60 1.24 3.66
CA TYR A 275 -4.11 2.38 4.42
C TYR A 275 -4.65 3.50 3.52
N GLN A 276 -5.13 3.16 2.30
CA GLN A 276 -5.64 4.14 1.34
C GLN A 276 -6.65 5.10 1.96
N ALA A 277 -7.72 4.59 2.57
CA ALA A 277 -8.77 5.39 3.17
C ALA A 277 -8.25 6.28 4.32
N ALA A 278 -7.41 5.71 5.20
CA ALA A 278 -6.82 6.45 6.32
C ALA A 278 -5.93 7.61 5.83
N LEU A 279 -5.07 7.35 4.83
CA LEU A 279 -4.13 8.34 4.31
C LEU A 279 -4.81 9.46 3.51
N THR A 280 -5.89 9.16 2.80
CA THR A 280 -6.58 10.13 1.93
C THR A 280 -7.67 10.89 2.68
N GLY A 281 -8.37 10.23 3.62
CA GLY A 281 -9.58 10.76 4.22
C GLY A 281 -10.76 10.76 3.23
N THR A 282 -11.76 11.59 3.50
CA THR A 282 -12.95 11.71 2.67
C THR A 282 -12.98 13.07 1.96
N PRO A 283 -13.42 13.13 0.69
CA PRO A 283 -13.46 14.38 -0.06
C PRO A 283 -14.59 15.31 0.43
N THR A 284 -14.37 16.61 0.33
CA THR A 284 -15.44 17.61 0.42
C THR A 284 -16.13 17.70 -0.93
N THR A 285 -17.46 17.54 -0.93
CA THR A 285 -18.30 17.66 -2.14
C THR A 285 -19.20 18.88 -2.01
N GLU A 286 -19.26 19.69 -3.05
CA GLU A 286 -20.10 20.89 -3.11
C GLU A 286 -20.93 20.89 -4.39
N VAL A 287 -22.20 21.20 -4.25
CA VAL A 287 -23.05 21.60 -5.38
C VAL A 287 -23.01 23.11 -5.45
N VAL A 288 -22.61 23.62 -6.61
CA VAL A 288 -22.39 25.06 -6.80
C VAL A 288 -23.08 25.58 -8.05
N VAL A 289 -23.40 26.88 -8.02
CA VAL A 289 -23.71 27.64 -9.22
C VAL A 289 -22.42 28.27 -9.75
N GLN A 290 -22.15 28.12 -11.01
CA GLN A 290 -21.04 28.75 -11.72
C GLN A 290 -21.57 29.66 -12.82
N SER A 291 -20.93 30.82 -12.99
CA SER A 291 -21.18 31.70 -14.13
C SER A 291 -20.75 31.02 -15.44
N GLU A 292 -21.15 31.61 -16.57
CA GLU A 292 -20.70 31.17 -17.90
C GLU A 292 -19.18 31.11 -18.04
N SER A 293 -18.45 32.01 -17.38
CA SER A 293 -16.98 32.02 -17.34
C SER A 293 -16.37 30.93 -16.39
N GLY A 294 -17.21 30.16 -15.69
CA GLY A 294 -16.78 29.09 -14.78
C GLY A 294 -16.42 29.54 -13.36
N HIS A 295 -16.61 30.83 -13.02
CA HIS A 295 -16.44 31.30 -11.65
C HIS A 295 -17.58 30.80 -10.76
N GLN A 296 -17.24 30.37 -9.54
CA GLN A 296 -18.21 29.97 -8.56
C GLN A 296 -18.99 31.20 -8.05
N VAL A 297 -20.30 31.21 -8.28
CA VAL A 297 -21.20 32.29 -7.85
C VAL A 297 -21.78 31.99 -6.48
N LYS A 298 -22.23 30.75 -6.26
CA LYS A 298 -22.93 30.36 -5.02
C LYS A 298 -22.69 28.90 -4.70
N VAL A 299 -22.54 28.56 -3.41
CA VAL A 299 -22.61 27.19 -2.88
C VAL A 299 -24.02 26.89 -2.48
N LEU A 300 -24.63 25.86 -3.07
CA LEU A 300 -26.00 25.43 -2.79
C LEU A 300 -26.02 24.38 -1.67
N ARG A 301 -25.05 23.45 -1.70
CA ARG A 301 -24.88 22.41 -0.70
C ARG A 301 -23.41 22.07 -0.54
N ARG A 302 -23.00 21.77 0.69
CA ARG A 302 -21.65 21.28 1.00
C ARG A 302 -21.76 20.08 1.93
N TRP A 303 -21.09 18.99 1.55
CA TRP A 303 -20.77 17.87 2.43
C TRP A 303 -19.29 17.95 2.76
N LYS A 304 -18.99 18.31 3.99
CA LYS A 304 -17.62 18.49 4.44
C LYS A 304 -16.94 17.12 4.59
N GLY A 305 -15.84 16.93 3.88
CA GLY A 305 -14.95 15.80 4.04
C GLY A 305 -14.07 15.89 5.28
N GLN A 306 -13.32 14.84 5.52
CA GLN A 306 -12.37 14.75 6.63
C GLN A 306 -10.96 14.57 6.08
N SER A 307 -9.98 15.26 6.65
CA SER A 307 -8.57 15.03 6.35
C SER A 307 -8.16 13.63 6.76
N GLY A 308 -7.28 13.01 5.97
CA GLY A 308 -6.70 11.73 6.32
C GLY A 308 -5.84 11.80 7.58
N THR A 309 -5.41 10.64 8.05
CA THR A 309 -4.54 10.44 9.21
C THR A 309 -3.20 9.89 8.76
N ALA A 310 -2.09 10.40 9.31
CA ALA A 310 -0.77 9.85 9.04
C ALA A 310 -0.64 8.45 9.63
N VAL A 311 0.03 7.55 8.92
CA VAL A 311 0.33 6.20 9.39
C VAL A 311 1.74 6.16 9.94
N LYS A 312 1.89 5.88 11.22
CA LYS A 312 3.18 5.74 11.89
C LYS A 312 3.62 4.28 11.89
N THR A 313 4.84 4.04 11.41
CA THR A 313 5.43 2.70 11.32
C THR A 313 6.43 2.44 12.44
N THR A 314 6.92 1.21 12.51
CA THR A 314 8.02 0.80 13.37
C THR A 314 9.40 1.04 12.75
N ILE A 315 9.45 1.39 11.46
CA ILE A 315 10.70 1.63 10.74
C ILE A 315 11.53 2.71 11.45
N ASP A 316 12.81 2.41 11.65
CA ASP A 316 13.81 3.36 12.13
C ASP A 316 14.66 3.81 10.94
N LEU A 317 14.60 5.09 10.59
CA LEU A 317 15.33 5.61 9.43
C LEU A 317 16.86 5.52 9.57
N ALA A 318 17.40 5.52 10.79
CA ALA A 318 18.84 5.35 11.00
C ALA A 318 19.27 3.90 10.74
N VAL A 319 18.50 2.92 11.28
CA VAL A 319 18.72 1.49 11.01
C VAL A 319 18.49 1.17 9.52
N GLN A 320 17.46 1.76 8.91
CA GLN A 320 17.20 1.62 7.47
C GLN A 320 18.35 2.16 6.61
N GLN A 321 18.91 3.30 7.00
CA GLN A 321 20.06 3.88 6.31
C GLN A 321 21.31 3.02 6.45
N ALA A 322 21.54 2.43 7.63
CA ALA A 322 22.62 1.47 7.86
C ALA A 322 22.49 0.26 6.92
N ALA A 323 21.29 -0.33 6.83
CA ALA A 323 21.01 -1.45 5.93
C ALA A 323 21.24 -1.09 4.44
N ARG A 324 20.80 0.08 4.01
CA ARG A 324 21.03 0.55 2.64
C ARG A 324 22.50 0.84 2.33
N ARG A 325 23.25 1.38 3.29
CA ARG A 325 24.69 1.62 3.14
C ARG A 325 25.44 0.30 3.00
N ALA A 326 25.14 -0.68 3.84
CA ALA A 326 25.77 -2.01 3.80
C ALA A 326 25.53 -2.73 2.48
N LEU A 327 24.42 -2.45 1.79
CA LEU A 327 24.08 -3.01 0.48
C LEU A 327 24.53 -2.13 -0.70
N SER A 328 25.13 -0.97 -0.45
CA SER A 328 25.47 -0.05 -1.53
C SER A 328 26.73 -0.48 -2.29
N GLY A 329 26.70 -0.37 -3.63
CA GLY A 329 27.88 -0.63 -4.47
C GLY A 329 28.26 -2.11 -4.63
N LEU A 330 27.40 -3.04 -4.20
CA LEU A 330 27.65 -4.47 -4.30
C LEU A 330 27.50 -4.97 -5.74
N GLY A 331 28.38 -5.86 -6.17
CA GLY A 331 28.28 -6.58 -7.45
C GLY A 331 27.33 -7.78 -7.44
N PHE A 332 26.56 -7.97 -6.38
CA PHE A 332 25.62 -9.09 -6.21
C PHE A 332 24.26 -8.58 -5.63
N SER A 333 23.20 -9.34 -5.90
CA SER A 333 21.89 -9.06 -5.32
C SER A 333 21.84 -9.52 -3.86
N GLY A 334 21.22 -8.72 -2.98
CA GLY A 334 21.10 -9.08 -1.58
C GLY A 334 20.03 -8.26 -0.86
N ALA A 335 19.68 -8.71 0.35
CA ALA A 335 18.74 -8.03 1.22
C ALA A 335 19.19 -8.06 2.68
N VAL A 336 18.78 -7.05 3.44
CA VAL A 336 18.91 -6.96 4.89
C VAL A 336 17.53 -6.67 5.48
N VAL A 337 17.12 -7.51 6.43
CA VAL A 337 15.93 -7.26 7.27
C VAL A 337 16.39 -7.19 8.72
N ALA A 338 15.95 -6.16 9.44
CA ALA A 338 16.27 -5.97 10.85
C ALA A 338 14.99 -5.78 11.67
N VAL A 339 14.95 -6.42 12.84
CA VAL A 339 13.83 -6.37 13.78
C VAL A 339 14.33 -6.05 15.20
N GLN A 340 13.49 -5.44 16.01
CA GLN A 340 13.71 -5.32 17.43
C GLN A 340 13.44 -6.68 18.09
N ALA A 341 14.46 -7.31 18.64
CA ALA A 341 14.39 -8.69 19.14
C ALA A 341 13.31 -8.88 20.23
N SER A 342 13.11 -7.89 21.10
CA SER A 342 12.19 -7.97 22.24
C SER A 342 10.72 -7.75 21.88
N THR A 343 10.39 -7.33 20.65
CA THR A 343 9.03 -6.94 20.27
C THR A 343 8.59 -7.44 18.90
N GLY A 344 9.49 -7.92 18.05
CA GLY A 344 9.22 -8.27 16.66
C GLY A 344 8.97 -7.06 15.73
N ARG A 345 9.15 -5.81 16.21
CA ARG A 345 8.98 -4.61 15.38
C ARG A 345 10.01 -4.60 14.26
N ILE A 346 9.54 -4.45 13.02
CA ILE A 346 10.42 -4.34 11.85
C ILE A 346 11.05 -2.95 11.86
N LEU A 347 12.38 -2.89 11.96
CA LEU A 347 13.15 -1.64 12.03
C LEU A 347 13.67 -1.21 10.66
N ALA A 348 14.04 -2.18 9.81
CA ALA A 348 14.56 -1.91 8.48
C ALA A 348 14.26 -3.07 7.52
N VAL A 349 14.04 -2.71 6.26
CA VAL A 349 13.93 -3.63 5.11
C VAL A 349 14.64 -2.98 3.94
N ALA A 350 15.74 -3.55 3.51
CA ALA A 350 16.54 -3.03 2.41
C ALA A 350 16.92 -4.14 1.45
N GLU A 351 16.91 -3.82 0.16
CA GLU A 351 17.36 -4.69 -0.91
C GLU A 351 18.30 -3.96 -1.85
N HIS A 352 19.13 -4.74 -2.54
CA HIS A 352 19.97 -4.33 -3.66
C HIS A 352 19.89 -5.37 -4.76
N GLN A 353 19.70 -4.97 -6.00
CA GLN A 353 19.71 -5.84 -7.17
C GLN A 353 20.91 -5.50 -8.04
N ALA A 354 21.76 -6.51 -8.28
CA ALA A 354 22.83 -6.42 -9.25
C ALA A 354 22.39 -6.95 -10.62
N GLY A 355 22.94 -6.38 -11.69
CA GLY A 355 22.65 -6.84 -13.06
C GLY A 355 23.01 -8.32 -13.26
N GLY A 356 22.12 -9.07 -13.92
CA GLY A 356 22.33 -10.48 -14.26
C GLY A 356 22.09 -11.49 -13.12
N LEU A 357 21.61 -11.03 -11.95
CA LEU A 357 21.14 -11.88 -10.86
C LEU A 357 19.66 -11.60 -10.56
N PRO A 358 18.90 -12.60 -10.06
CA PRO A 358 17.54 -12.38 -9.61
C PRO A 358 17.47 -11.31 -8.50
N ARG A 359 16.30 -10.71 -8.35
CA ARG A 359 15.99 -9.87 -7.18
C ARG A 359 15.86 -10.75 -5.93
N VAL A 360 16.31 -10.27 -4.80
CA VAL A 360 16.03 -10.87 -3.50
C VAL A 360 14.81 -10.20 -2.91
N ASP A 361 13.75 -10.97 -2.67
CA ASP A 361 12.59 -10.45 -1.95
C ASP A 361 12.80 -10.61 -0.45
N PRO A 362 12.84 -9.51 0.34
CA PRO A 362 13.11 -9.58 1.77
C PRO A 362 11.95 -10.07 2.63
N LEU A 363 10.72 -10.05 2.11
CA LEU A 363 9.52 -10.34 2.88
C LEU A 363 8.76 -11.58 2.39
N ASP A 364 8.69 -11.79 1.06
CA ASP A 364 7.91 -12.87 0.45
C ASP A 364 8.80 -13.93 -0.22
N GLY A 365 10.12 -13.72 -0.25
CA GLY A 365 11.06 -14.65 -0.83
C GLY A 365 11.10 -15.98 -0.07
N GLN A 366 11.13 -17.09 -0.83
CA GLN A 366 11.14 -18.45 -0.30
C GLN A 366 12.49 -19.08 -0.58
N TYR A 367 13.36 -19.04 0.40
CA TYR A 367 14.74 -19.47 0.25
C TYR A 367 15.10 -20.58 1.22
N GLN A 368 15.94 -21.51 0.78
CA GLN A 368 16.60 -22.45 1.71
C GLN A 368 17.67 -21.69 2.50
N PRO A 369 17.66 -21.77 3.85
CA PRO A 369 18.60 -21.02 4.70
C PRO A 369 19.97 -21.69 4.83
N GLY A 370 20.12 -22.93 4.39
CA GLY A 370 21.35 -23.67 4.63
C GLY A 370 21.68 -23.74 6.12
N GLN A 371 22.95 -23.76 6.45
CA GLN A 371 23.44 -23.91 7.84
C GLN A 371 23.02 -22.76 8.78
N ALA A 372 22.52 -21.63 8.26
CA ALA A 372 21.92 -20.59 9.11
C ALA A 372 20.73 -21.12 9.92
N PHE A 373 20.03 -22.16 9.42
CA PHE A 373 18.95 -22.83 10.12
C PHE A 373 19.40 -23.68 11.31
N THR A 374 20.69 -24.01 11.45
CA THR A 374 21.22 -24.91 12.50
C THR A 374 20.97 -24.41 13.92
N ILE A 375 20.62 -23.14 14.10
CA ILE A 375 20.15 -22.59 15.39
C ILE A 375 18.91 -23.33 15.90
N VAL A 376 18.02 -23.80 15.01
CA VAL A 376 16.76 -24.47 15.34
C VAL A 376 16.99 -25.89 15.89
N PRO A 377 17.62 -26.83 15.17
CA PRO A 377 17.90 -28.16 15.70
C PRO A 377 18.84 -28.10 16.92
N THR A 378 19.75 -27.12 17.00
CA THR A 378 20.59 -26.91 18.20
C THR A 378 19.72 -26.60 19.41
N ALA A 379 18.77 -25.68 19.31
CA ALA A 379 17.86 -25.36 20.40
C ALA A 379 17.02 -26.56 20.83
N ALA A 380 16.52 -27.36 19.88
CA ALA A 380 15.80 -28.61 20.17
C ALA A 380 16.64 -29.59 20.99
N LEU A 381 17.86 -29.85 20.55
CA LEU A 381 18.78 -30.78 21.21
C LEU A 381 19.24 -30.30 22.59
N LEU A 382 19.55 -28.99 22.73
CA LEU A 382 19.88 -28.35 24.00
C LEU A 382 18.70 -28.40 24.99
N SER A 383 17.48 -28.18 24.49
CA SER A 383 16.27 -28.23 25.32
C SER A 383 16.01 -29.61 25.93
N LYS A 384 16.47 -30.66 25.25
CA LYS A 384 16.37 -32.05 25.69
C LYS A 384 17.62 -32.56 26.43
N GLY A 385 18.65 -31.73 26.57
CA GLY A 385 19.92 -32.09 27.19
C GLY A 385 20.71 -33.18 26.43
N ARG A 386 20.41 -33.38 25.14
CA ARG A 386 21.07 -34.42 24.30
C ARG A 386 22.46 -34.01 23.85
N ILE A 387 22.73 -32.68 23.79
CA ILE A 387 24.04 -32.11 23.48
C ILE A 387 24.34 -30.91 24.38
N GLY A 388 25.63 -30.56 24.43
CA GLY A 388 26.16 -29.31 24.99
C GLY A 388 27.34 -28.80 24.17
N ALA A 389 27.83 -27.63 24.45
CA ALA A 389 28.96 -26.99 23.73
C ALA A 389 30.21 -27.89 23.63
N ASN A 390 30.44 -28.76 24.61
CA ASN A 390 31.57 -29.66 24.70
C ASN A 390 31.34 -31.05 24.14
N SER A 391 30.14 -31.38 23.67
CA SER A 391 29.81 -32.65 23.00
C SER A 391 30.75 -32.88 21.82
N ARG A 392 31.19 -34.12 21.63
CA ARG A 392 32.11 -34.46 20.51
C ARG A 392 31.32 -35.07 19.39
N ILE A 393 31.13 -34.31 18.33
CA ILE A 393 30.41 -34.72 17.13
C ILE A 393 31.41 -34.77 15.97
N PRO A 394 31.41 -35.84 15.16
CA PRO A 394 32.35 -35.92 14.04
C PRO A 394 31.91 -34.97 12.90
N CYS A 395 32.83 -34.10 12.47
CA CYS A 395 32.67 -33.29 11.27
C CYS A 395 33.44 -33.94 10.11
N TRP A 396 32.95 -35.09 9.64
CA TRP A 396 33.59 -35.85 8.57
C TRP A 396 32.77 -35.76 7.29
N GLN A 397 33.44 -35.86 6.14
CA GLN A 397 32.77 -35.86 4.86
C GLN A 397 33.33 -36.95 3.92
N PRO A 398 32.45 -37.61 3.16
CA PRO A 398 30.97 -37.48 3.25
C PRO A 398 30.41 -38.11 4.53
N SER A 399 29.27 -37.61 5.03
CA SER A 399 28.43 -38.27 6.03
C SER A 399 27.24 -38.91 5.34
N ARG A 400 26.91 -40.18 5.74
CA ARG A 400 25.75 -40.90 5.18
C ARG A 400 24.70 -41.10 6.27
N VAL A 401 23.56 -40.45 6.11
CA VAL A 401 22.45 -40.47 7.05
C VAL A 401 21.15 -40.79 6.34
N GLY A 402 20.40 -41.78 6.81
CA GLY A 402 19.11 -42.18 6.20
C GLY A 402 19.20 -42.52 4.71
N GLY A 403 20.34 -43.08 4.27
CA GLY A 403 20.57 -43.44 2.87
C GLY A 403 21.03 -42.27 1.98
N GLN A 404 21.06 -41.06 2.47
CA GLN A 404 21.52 -39.85 1.74
C GLN A 404 22.98 -39.50 2.09
N ASN A 405 23.72 -38.95 1.12
CA ASN A 405 25.09 -38.48 1.30
C ASN A 405 25.10 -36.97 1.50
N PHE A 406 25.81 -36.51 2.52
CA PHE A 406 25.96 -35.08 2.83
C PHE A 406 27.43 -34.70 2.83
N VAL A 407 27.70 -33.47 2.37
CA VAL A 407 29.02 -32.87 2.33
C VAL A 407 28.98 -31.47 2.94
N ASN A 408 30.12 -30.97 3.40
CA ASN A 408 30.24 -29.60 3.87
C ASN A 408 30.40 -28.64 2.67
N ILE A 409 29.57 -27.63 2.59
CA ILE A 409 29.62 -26.58 1.56
C ILE A 409 29.58 -25.23 2.28
N PRO A 410 30.65 -24.40 2.22
CA PRO A 410 31.97 -24.71 1.68
C PRO A 410 32.68 -25.88 2.43
N PRO A 411 33.75 -26.47 1.84
CA PRO A 411 34.47 -27.54 2.50
C PRO A 411 35.04 -27.11 3.86
N VAL A 412 34.87 -27.97 4.86
CA VAL A 412 35.43 -27.77 6.21
C VAL A 412 36.48 -28.86 6.44
N PRO A 413 37.65 -28.56 7.05
CA PRO A 413 38.64 -29.57 7.42
C PRO A 413 38.02 -30.67 8.31
N ARG A 414 38.52 -31.91 8.20
CA ARG A 414 38.07 -33.00 9.08
C ARG A 414 38.43 -32.64 10.53
N LEU A 415 37.43 -32.47 11.37
CA LEU A 415 37.58 -32.08 12.75
C LEU A 415 36.93 -33.12 13.65
N LYS A 416 37.66 -33.66 14.61
CA LYS A 416 37.15 -34.40 15.74
C LYS A 416 37.17 -33.48 16.96
N GLN A 417 36.23 -32.51 16.95
CA GLN A 417 36.29 -31.39 17.88
C GLN A 417 35.01 -31.31 18.74
N ARG A 418 34.94 -30.29 19.58
CA ARG A 418 33.77 -29.96 20.35
C ARG A 418 32.69 -29.41 19.45
N PHE A 419 31.43 -29.66 19.74
CA PHE A 419 30.27 -29.14 19.01
C PHE A 419 30.32 -27.62 18.83
N SER A 420 30.83 -26.89 19.82
CA SER A 420 31.01 -25.44 19.69
C SER A 420 31.91 -25.02 18.52
N VAL A 421 32.86 -25.85 18.13
CA VAL A 421 33.71 -25.61 16.95
C VAL A 421 33.01 -26.01 15.67
N ASP A 422 32.27 -27.12 15.67
CA ASP A 422 31.46 -27.55 14.52
C ASP A 422 30.39 -26.51 14.19
N PHE A 423 29.74 -25.97 15.23
CA PHE A 423 28.79 -24.87 15.10
C PHE A 423 29.47 -23.61 14.54
N ALA A 424 30.64 -23.24 15.07
CA ALA A 424 31.36 -22.05 14.64
C ALA A 424 31.80 -22.09 13.18
N HIS A 425 32.12 -23.28 12.68
CA HIS A 425 32.52 -23.49 11.28
C HIS A 425 31.39 -23.94 10.35
N ALA A 426 30.14 -23.90 10.82
CA ALA A 426 28.95 -24.30 10.05
C ALA A 426 29.07 -25.72 9.42
N CYS A 427 29.59 -26.70 10.20
CA CYS A 427 29.81 -28.04 9.72
C CYS A 427 28.50 -28.80 9.45
N SER A 428 28.02 -28.85 8.22
CA SER A 428 26.79 -29.54 7.81
C SER A 428 26.76 -31.01 8.25
N THR A 429 27.88 -31.72 8.05
CA THR A 429 27.93 -33.16 8.34
C THR A 429 27.81 -33.46 9.83
N ALA A 430 28.28 -32.61 10.74
CA ALA A 430 28.04 -32.74 12.16
C ALA A 430 26.53 -32.62 12.49
N PHE A 431 25.82 -31.67 11.86
CA PHE A 431 24.39 -31.51 12.06
C PHE A 431 23.56 -32.64 11.46
N THR A 432 23.96 -33.22 10.33
CA THR A 432 23.29 -34.38 9.75
C THR A 432 23.45 -35.62 10.66
N GLU A 433 24.60 -35.80 11.30
CA GLU A 433 24.76 -36.87 12.32
C GLU A 433 23.88 -36.62 13.56
N LEU A 434 23.77 -35.37 14.01
CA LEU A 434 22.90 -34.97 15.12
C LEU A 434 21.40 -35.21 14.83
N ALA A 435 20.99 -35.28 13.56
CA ALA A 435 19.62 -35.62 13.19
C ALA A 435 19.19 -37.01 13.71
N ARG A 436 20.13 -37.93 13.96
CA ARG A 436 19.87 -39.22 14.60
C ARG A 436 19.35 -39.10 16.05
N LEU A 437 19.61 -37.94 16.68
CA LEU A 437 19.15 -37.62 18.03
C LEU A 437 17.85 -36.79 18.02
N LEU A 438 17.30 -36.45 16.85
CA LEU A 438 16.08 -35.67 16.70
C LEU A 438 14.91 -36.58 16.28
N ASN A 439 13.78 -36.41 16.94
CA ASN A 439 12.52 -36.86 16.38
C ASN A 439 12.03 -35.85 15.36
N PRO A 440 11.48 -36.24 14.19
CA PRO A 440 10.90 -35.32 13.21
C PRO A 440 9.94 -34.28 13.79
N ALA A 441 9.07 -34.71 14.74
CA ALA A 441 8.16 -33.77 15.39
C ALA A 441 8.86 -32.74 16.30
N GLU A 442 10.02 -33.08 16.88
CA GLU A 442 10.81 -32.14 17.70
C GLU A 442 11.44 -31.06 16.87
N LEU A 443 11.88 -31.38 15.64
CA LEU A 443 12.42 -30.37 14.70
C LEU A 443 11.34 -29.40 14.26
N SER A 444 10.17 -29.91 13.85
CA SER A 444 9.03 -29.06 13.46
C SER A 444 8.51 -28.20 14.63
N THR A 445 8.46 -28.78 15.84
CA THR A 445 8.09 -28.02 17.05
C THR A 445 9.08 -26.90 17.35
N ALA A 446 10.39 -27.18 17.25
CA ALA A 446 11.40 -26.17 17.45
C ALA A 446 11.34 -25.08 16.37
N ALA A 447 11.12 -25.42 15.10
CA ALA A 447 10.91 -24.45 14.04
C ALA A 447 9.73 -23.50 14.37
N GLY A 448 8.62 -24.04 14.85
CA GLY A 448 7.49 -23.23 15.34
C GLY A 448 7.86 -22.33 16.52
N GLN A 449 8.72 -22.77 17.44
CA GLN A 449 9.20 -21.93 18.54
C GLN A 449 10.06 -20.74 18.04
N PHE A 450 10.69 -20.86 16.88
CA PHE A 450 11.37 -19.78 16.17
C PHE A 450 10.44 -18.98 15.25
N GLY A 451 9.15 -19.32 15.19
CA GLY A 451 8.14 -18.62 14.40
C GLY A 451 7.98 -19.11 12.96
N ILE A 452 8.75 -20.13 12.54
CA ILE A 452 8.69 -20.67 11.18
C ILE A 452 7.43 -21.51 11.02
N GLY A 453 6.57 -21.12 10.07
CA GLY A 453 5.26 -21.74 9.84
C GLY A 453 4.19 -21.32 10.86
N VAL A 454 4.47 -20.40 11.77
CA VAL A 454 3.48 -19.84 12.70
C VAL A 454 2.66 -18.77 11.98
N PRO A 455 1.32 -18.86 11.97
CA PRO A 455 0.49 -17.88 11.31
C PRO A 455 0.63 -16.49 11.93
N TRP A 456 0.96 -15.51 11.10
CA TRP A 456 0.92 -14.07 11.42
C TRP A 456 0.58 -13.28 10.15
N ARG A 457 0.20 -12.02 10.30
CA ARG A 457 -0.11 -11.15 9.17
C ARG A 457 0.42 -9.75 9.38
N LEU A 458 0.89 -9.13 8.32
CA LEU A 458 1.16 -7.70 8.24
C LEU A 458 0.13 -7.03 7.32
N PRO A 459 -0.17 -5.74 7.52
CA PRO A 459 -1.05 -4.98 6.64
C PRO A 459 -0.33 -4.62 5.33
N LEU A 460 0.17 -5.63 4.63
CA LEU A 460 0.86 -5.52 3.35
C LEU A 460 0.16 -6.38 2.30
N ARG A 461 0.25 -5.97 1.06
CA ARG A 461 -0.26 -6.75 -0.07
C ARG A 461 0.79 -6.77 -1.19
N PRO A 462 1.23 -7.97 -1.64
CA PRO A 462 0.84 -9.29 -1.10
C PRO A 462 1.23 -9.49 0.36
N SER A 463 0.65 -10.51 1.02
CA SER A 463 1.02 -10.87 2.38
C SER A 463 2.42 -11.49 2.38
N PRO A 464 3.30 -11.14 3.33
CA PRO A 464 4.60 -11.77 3.45
C PRO A 464 4.53 -13.28 3.70
N PHE A 465 5.60 -14.00 3.32
CA PHE A 465 5.77 -15.41 3.59
C PHE A 465 6.06 -15.63 5.08
N ILE A 466 5.49 -16.68 5.68
CA ILE A 466 5.59 -16.99 7.12
C ILE A 466 6.57 -18.11 7.45
N GLY A 467 7.38 -18.51 6.46
CA GLY A 467 8.22 -19.70 6.56
C GLY A 467 7.43 -21.01 6.42
N SER A 468 8.13 -22.08 6.08
CA SER A 468 7.56 -23.43 6.05
C SER A 468 8.59 -24.50 6.35
N ILE A 469 8.14 -25.56 6.98
CA ILE A 469 8.86 -26.82 7.14
C ILE A 469 7.84 -27.94 7.11
N GLN A 470 8.07 -28.92 6.25
CA GLN A 470 7.24 -30.12 6.26
C GLN A 470 7.73 -31.08 7.36
N LYS A 471 6.82 -31.88 7.91
CA LYS A 471 7.22 -32.92 8.85
C LYS A 471 8.03 -33.97 8.11
N PRO A 472 9.32 -34.18 8.46
CA PRO A 472 10.14 -35.18 7.77
C PRO A 472 9.55 -36.58 7.89
N GLY A 473 9.52 -37.34 6.78
CA GLY A 473 9.05 -38.71 6.72
C GLY A 473 10.16 -39.77 6.94
N SER A 474 11.42 -39.32 6.89
CA SER A 474 12.60 -40.18 6.99
C SER A 474 13.75 -39.50 7.75
N LEU A 475 14.72 -40.32 8.17
CA LEU A 475 15.93 -39.81 8.83
C LEU A 475 16.78 -38.96 7.85
N GLY A 476 16.80 -39.31 6.55
CA GLY A 476 17.51 -38.53 5.53
C GLY A 476 16.91 -37.17 5.34
N GLU A 477 15.57 -37.06 5.33
CA GLU A 477 14.87 -35.77 5.28
C GLU A 477 15.09 -34.96 6.57
N THR A 478 15.03 -35.59 7.75
CA THR A 478 15.37 -34.94 9.03
C THR A 478 16.79 -34.37 9.00
N ALA A 479 17.75 -35.10 8.43
CA ALA A 479 19.12 -34.64 8.28
C ALA A 479 19.24 -33.45 7.32
N ALA A 480 18.56 -33.49 6.16
CA ALA A 480 18.52 -32.40 5.21
C ALA A 480 17.86 -31.14 5.79
N ASP A 481 16.72 -31.29 6.48
CA ASP A 481 16.04 -30.18 7.14
C ASP A 481 16.88 -29.59 8.29
N SER A 482 17.64 -30.42 9.02
CA SER A 482 18.53 -29.95 10.11
C SER A 482 19.64 -29.02 9.63
N ILE A 483 20.01 -29.09 8.36
CA ILE A 483 20.96 -28.16 7.72
C ILE A 483 20.30 -27.15 6.78
N GLY A 484 18.97 -27.02 6.84
CA GLY A 484 18.22 -26.04 6.09
C GLY A 484 18.25 -26.18 4.57
N THR A 485 18.43 -27.42 4.05
CA THR A 485 18.48 -27.72 2.61
C THR A 485 17.38 -28.70 2.16
N GLY A 486 16.54 -29.18 3.07
CA GLY A 486 15.43 -30.07 2.77
C GLY A 486 14.16 -29.30 2.38
N THR A 487 13.12 -29.47 3.18
CA THR A 487 11.81 -28.82 2.95
C THR A 487 11.69 -27.43 3.57
N VAL A 488 12.74 -26.98 4.26
CA VAL A 488 12.76 -25.68 4.96
C VAL A 488 12.84 -24.55 3.95
N LEU A 489 11.83 -23.70 3.96
CA LEU A 489 11.79 -22.45 3.20
C LEU A 489 11.53 -21.28 4.16
N VAL A 490 12.29 -20.20 4.02
CA VAL A 490 12.20 -19.00 4.88
C VAL A 490 12.43 -17.74 4.07
N SER A 491 11.85 -16.64 4.53
CA SER A 491 12.20 -15.30 4.08
C SER A 491 13.33 -14.70 4.93
N PRO A 492 13.99 -13.65 4.49
CA PRO A 492 14.89 -12.86 5.34
C PRO A 492 14.21 -12.36 6.63
N LEU A 493 12.92 -12.00 6.57
CA LEU A 493 12.16 -11.61 7.76
C LEU A 493 12.03 -12.76 8.76
N ASP A 494 11.70 -13.98 8.31
CA ASP A 494 11.59 -15.14 9.20
C ASP A 494 12.91 -15.41 9.93
N MET A 495 14.05 -15.31 9.22
CA MET A 495 15.34 -15.54 9.82
C MET A 495 15.81 -14.40 10.75
N ALA A 496 15.40 -13.16 10.47
CA ALA A 496 15.62 -12.04 11.40
C ALA A 496 14.82 -12.23 12.70
N LEU A 497 13.57 -12.68 12.61
CA LEU A 497 12.73 -13.03 13.76
C LEU A 497 13.33 -14.21 14.53
N ALA A 498 13.84 -15.23 13.84
CA ALA A 498 14.52 -16.36 14.46
C ALA A 498 15.79 -15.95 15.24
N ALA A 499 16.59 -15.02 14.70
CA ALA A 499 17.70 -14.41 15.45
C ALA A 499 17.20 -13.65 16.69
N GLY A 500 16.05 -12.98 16.56
CA GLY A 500 15.39 -12.29 17.67
C GLY A 500 15.01 -13.22 18.84
N VAL A 501 14.63 -14.47 18.54
CA VAL A 501 14.36 -15.49 19.57
C VAL A 501 15.62 -15.77 20.40
N VAL A 502 16.79 -15.86 19.75
CA VAL A 502 18.04 -16.11 20.48
C VAL A 502 18.41 -14.91 21.35
N GLU A 503 18.16 -13.70 20.89
CA GLU A 503 18.43 -12.48 21.67
C GLU A 503 17.44 -12.26 22.81
N SER A 504 16.12 -12.46 22.60
CA SER A 504 15.09 -12.16 23.60
C SER A 504 14.67 -13.36 24.46
N GLY A 505 14.91 -14.57 23.95
CA GLY A 505 14.46 -15.82 24.57
C GLY A 505 13.06 -16.26 24.19
N SER A 506 12.33 -15.48 23.38
CA SER A 506 10.99 -15.79 22.92
C SER A 506 10.73 -15.22 21.52
N TRP A 507 9.86 -15.88 20.78
CA TRP A 507 9.39 -15.34 19.52
C TRP A 507 8.35 -14.24 19.73
N HIS A 508 8.43 -13.20 18.93
CA HIS A 508 7.47 -12.11 18.88
C HIS A 508 6.95 -11.95 17.46
N PRO A 509 5.63 -11.85 17.25
CA PRO A 509 5.07 -11.67 15.92
C PRO A 509 5.57 -10.35 15.31
N PRO A 510 5.84 -10.32 14.00
CA PRO A 510 6.29 -9.10 13.36
C PRO A 510 5.21 -8.02 13.39
N SER A 511 5.63 -6.77 13.54
CA SER A 511 4.75 -5.61 13.45
C SER A 511 5.40 -4.49 12.67
N ILE A 512 4.58 -3.70 11.94
CA ILE A 512 5.07 -2.63 11.05
C ILE A 512 4.36 -1.30 11.26
N VAL A 513 3.15 -1.29 11.82
CA VAL A 513 2.36 -0.06 12.06
C VAL A 513 2.06 0.08 13.53
N THR A 514 2.26 1.30 14.06
CA THR A 514 1.97 1.65 15.44
C THR A 514 0.75 2.57 15.57
N SER A 515 0.41 3.33 14.55
CA SER A 515 -0.75 4.22 14.51
C SER A 515 -1.16 4.51 13.05
N PRO A 516 -2.46 4.57 12.72
CA PRO A 516 -3.57 4.18 13.58
C PRO A 516 -3.46 2.71 13.96
N SER A 517 -3.97 2.37 15.14
CA SER A 517 -4.03 0.97 15.59
C SER A 517 -4.85 0.19 14.56
N GLY A 518 -4.18 -0.53 13.69
CA GLY A 518 -4.81 -1.51 12.81
C GLY A 518 -5.31 -2.67 13.66
N PRO A 519 -6.17 -3.57 13.11
CA PRO A 519 -6.48 -4.80 13.77
C PRO A 519 -5.15 -5.49 14.04
N THR A 520 -4.79 -5.61 15.32
CA THR A 520 -3.72 -6.50 15.76
C THR A 520 -4.25 -7.88 15.40
N LEU A 521 -3.79 -8.40 14.27
CA LEU A 521 -4.06 -9.77 13.89
C LEU A 521 -3.23 -10.65 14.83
N THR A 522 -3.62 -10.64 16.09
CA THR A 522 -3.33 -11.74 16.98
C THR A 522 -4.15 -12.87 16.41
N SER A 523 -3.47 -13.82 15.76
CA SER A 523 -4.02 -15.15 15.67
C SER A 523 -4.46 -15.51 17.10
N GLY A 524 -5.69 -15.98 17.28
CA GLY A 524 -6.13 -16.52 18.55
C GLY A 524 -5.38 -17.80 18.95
N ASP A 525 -4.34 -18.15 18.20
CA ASP A 525 -3.46 -19.28 18.39
C ASP A 525 -2.44 -18.94 19.48
N LYS A 526 -2.19 -19.91 20.32
CA LYS A 526 -1.22 -19.82 21.40
C LYS A 526 0.16 -19.45 20.82
N LEU A 527 0.75 -18.34 21.32
CA LEU A 527 2.12 -17.99 20.99
C LEU A 527 3.07 -19.16 21.27
N PRO A 528 4.13 -19.34 20.49
CA PRO A 528 5.12 -20.37 20.72
C PRO A 528 5.68 -20.33 22.14
N VAL A 529 5.90 -21.49 22.71
CA VAL A 529 6.43 -21.61 24.08
C VAL A 529 7.84 -21.04 24.14
N ARG A 530 8.07 -20.18 25.12
CA ARG A 530 9.40 -19.59 25.37
C ARG A 530 10.43 -20.67 25.71
N PHE A 531 11.65 -20.50 25.19
CA PHE A 531 12.77 -21.36 25.57
C PHE A 531 13.22 -21.09 27.01
N LYS A 532 13.74 -22.13 27.68
CA LYS A 532 14.35 -21.97 29.00
C LYS A 532 15.61 -21.12 28.91
N ASN A 533 15.87 -20.29 29.92
CA ASN A 533 16.98 -19.34 29.90
C ASN A 533 18.36 -19.99 29.65
N HIS A 534 18.60 -21.21 30.20
CA HIS A 534 19.87 -21.91 29.98
C HIS A 534 20.07 -22.34 28.52
N VAL A 535 19.00 -22.68 27.79
CA VAL A 535 19.06 -23.03 26.36
C VAL A 535 19.48 -21.79 25.55
N ILE A 536 18.81 -20.66 25.81
CA ILE A 536 19.12 -19.38 25.15
C ILE A 536 20.55 -18.92 25.46
N SER A 537 21.00 -19.02 26.71
CA SER A 537 22.35 -18.65 27.09
C SER A 537 23.41 -19.49 26.36
N GLN A 538 23.21 -20.81 26.26
CA GLN A 538 24.10 -21.69 25.50
C GLN A 538 24.05 -21.38 24.00
N LEU A 539 22.87 -21.11 23.45
CA LEU A 539 22.72 -20.80 22.02
C LEU A 539 23.40 -19.47 21.67
N ARG A 540 23.27 -18.42 22.50
CA ARG A 540 24.03 -17.17 22.36
C ARG A 540 25.53 -17.42 22.39
N GLN A 541 26.01 -18.23 23.34
CA GLN A 541 27.44 -18.58 23.45
C GLN A 541 27.93 -19.29 22.17
N LEU A 542 27.14 -20.20 21.61
CA LEU A 542 27.43 -20.87 20.33
C LEU A 542 27.47 -19.88 19.18
N MET A 543 26.50 -18.95 19.07
CA MET A 543 26.44 -17.94 18.01
C MET A 543 27.54 -16.87 18.11
N ALA A 544 28.24 -16.75 19.22
CA ALA A 544 29.47 -15.93 19.30
C ALA A 544 30.63 -16.60 18.53
N GLY A 545 30.68 -17.91 18.44
CA GLY A 545 31.77 -18.69 17.86
C GLY A 545 32.07 -18.35 16.40
N PRO A 546 31.06 -18.36 15.48
CA PRO A 546 31.26 -18.04 14.07
C PRO A 546 31.98 -16.70 13.84
N VAL A 547 31.59 -15.65 14.59
CA VAL A 547 32.15 -14.30 14.47
C VAL A 547 33.50 -14.20 15.17
N LYS A 548 33.70 -14.88 16.30
CA LYS A 548 34.93 -14.82 17.05
C LYS A 548 36.14 -15.46 16.34
N SER A 549 35.91 -16.67 15.78
CA SER A 549 36.99 -17.49 15.22
C SER A 549 36.51 -18.53 14.19
N GLY A 550 35.28 -18.43 13.74
CA GLY A 550 34.66 -19.39 12.81
C GLY A 550 34.40 -18.82 11.40
N ALA A 551 33.34 -19.33 10.76
CA ALA A 551 33.01 -19.06 9.38
C ALA A 551 32.56 -17.60 9.12
N ALA A 552 32.26 -16.83 10.13
CA ALA A 552 31.90 -15.41 10.05
C ALA A 552 32.96 -14.48 10.65
N GLN A 553 34.22 -14.92 10.80
CA GLN A 553 35.26 -14.12 11.42
C GLN A 553 35.48 -12.76 10.76
N ALA A 554 35.24 -12.65 9.45
CA ALA A 554 35.30 -11.40 8.70
C ALA A 554 34.27 -10.35 9.15
N ALA A 555 33.22 -10.75 9.88
CA ALA A 555 32.24 -9.84 10.46
C ALA A 555 32.65 -9.31 11.86
N ARG A 556 33.78 -9.70 12.38
CA ARG A 556 34.21 -9.27 13.72
C ARG A 556 34.45 -7.76 13.77
N LEU A 557 33.82 -7.11 14.75
CA LEU A 557 33.98 -5.70 15.04
C LEU A 557 34.83 -5.52 16.31
N PRO A 558 35.87 -4.68 16.30
CA PRO A 558 36.66 -4.40 17.49
C PRO A 558 35.79 -3.75 18.59
N GLY A 559 35.88 -4.28 19.81
CA GLY A 559 35.14 -3.73 20.97
C GLY A 559 33.64 -4.06 21.02
N GLU A 560 33.08 -4.67 19.98
CA GLU A 560 31.64 -4.92 19.83
C GLU A 560 31.29 -6.40 19.87
N LYS A 561 30.10 -6.74 20.40
CA LYS A 561 29.62 -8.11 20.46
C LYS A 561 28.59 -8.33 19.34
N LEU A 562 29.04 -8.97 18.29
CA LEU A 562 28.17 -9.46 17.20
C LEU A 562 28.04 -10.98 17.34
N TYR A 563 26.80 -11.46 17.26
CA TYR A 563 26.45 -12.87 17.31
C TYR A 563 25.85 -13.27 15.97
N GLY A 564 26.20 -14.43 15.45
CA GLY A 564 25.60 -14.84 14.19
C GLY A 564 25.88 -16.29 13.81
N GLN A 565 25.15 -16.76 12.80
CA GLN A 565 25.36 -18.01 12.10
C GLN A 565 25.28 -17.77 10.60
N VAL A 566 26.04 -18.53 9.83
CA VAL A 566 26.10 -18.43 8.38
C VAL A 566 25.46 -19.65 7.73
N GLY A 567 25.07 -19.51 6.47
CA GLY A 567 24.55 -20.62 5.69
C GLY A 567 24.70 -20.40 4.19
N THR A 568 24.67 -21.47 3.43
CA THR A 568 24.56 -21.43 1.98
C THR A 568 23.69 -22.59 1.48
N ALA A 569 22.88 -22.30 0.47
CA ALA A 569 22.04 -23.29 -0.18
C ALA A 569 21.88 -22.99 -1.67
N PRO A 570 21.53 -23.97 -2.50
CA PRO A 570 21.16 -23.70 -3.89
C PRO A 570 19.95 -22.76 -3.98
N LEU A 571 19.97 -21.82 -4.92
CA LEU A 571 18.77 -21.05 -5.26
C LEU A 571 17.88 -21.91 -6.17
N VAL A 572 16.66 -22.18 -5.73
CA VAL A 572 15.69 -22.98 -6.50
C VAL A 572 15.46 -22.34 -7.88
N GLY A 573 15.50 -23.15 -8.92
CA GLY A 573 15.37 -22.68 -10.32
C GLY A 573 16.62 -22.06 -10.93
N HIS A 574 17.72 -21.90 -10.16
CA HIS A 574 18.97 -21.28 -10.62
C HIS A 574 20.20 -22.07 -10.21
N HIS A 575 20.49 -23.19 -10.89
CA HIS A 575 21.52 -24.18 -10.51
C HIS A 575 22.93 -23.61 -10.25
N LYS A 576 23.30 -22.47 -10.87
CA LYS A 576 24.61 -21.82 -10.69
C LYS A 576 24.61 -20.71 -9.65
N VAL A 577 23.47 -20.42 -9.01
CA VAL A 577 23.33 -19.36 -8.01
C VAL A 577 23.04 -20.00 -6.67
N LYS A 578 23.64 -19.47 -5.63
CA LYS A 578 23.45 -19.86 -4.23
C LYS A 578 22.87 -18.70 -3.45
N THR A 579 22.05 -19.01 -2.47
CA THR A 579 21.77 -18.11 -1.36
C THR A 579 22.88 -18.22 -0.34
N VAL A 580 23.39 -17.11 0.11
CA VAL A 580 24.41 -17.00 1.16
C VAL A 580 23.82 -16.17 2.28
N TRP A 581 23.88 -16.67 3.50
CA TRP A 581 23.21 -16.10 4.65
C TRP A 581 24.16 -15.71 5.77
N PHE A 582 23.82 -14.61 6.45
CA PHE A 582 24.22 -14.32 7.81
C PHE A 582 22.97 -14.00 8.63
N VAL A 583 22.80 -14.65 9.76
CA VAL A 583 21.64 -14.48 10.64
C VAL A 583 22.17 -14.24 12.06
N GLY A 584 21.84 -13.08 12.63
CA GLY A 584 22.44 -12.71 13.92
C GLY A 584 21.82 -11.50 14.58
N PHE A 585 22.50 -10.99 15.61
CA PHE A 585 22.02 -9.83 16.37
C PHE A 585 23.17 -9.06 17.03
N ARG A 586 22.92 -7.75 17.24
CA ARG A 586 23.77 -6.83 18.00
C ARG A 586 22.88 -5.82 18.74
N GLY A 587 23.12 -5.63 20.05
CA GLY A 587 22.49 -4.57 20.84
C GLY A 587 20.95 -4.55 20.80
N GLY A 588 20.28 -5.71 20.83
CA GLY A 588 18.82 -5.82 20.77
C GLY A 588 18.24 -5.74 19.36
N VAL A 589 19.07 -5.46 18.33
CA VAL A 589 18.67 -5.51 16.91
C VAL A 589 19.04 -6.88 16.37
N ALA A 590 18.02 -7.68 16.02
CA ALA A 590 18.21 -8.94 15.32
C ALA A 590 18.02 -8.73 13.81
N PHE A 591 18.82 -9.43 13.00
CA PHE A 591 18.80 -9.22 11.57
C PHE A 591 19.21 -10.46 10.78
N ALA A 592 18.78 -10.50 9.53
CA ALA A 592 19.20 -11.46 8.53
C ALA A 592 19.71 -10.73 7.29
N VAL A 593 20.82 -11.23 6.77
CA VAL A 593 21.36 -10.86 5.47
C VAL A 593 21.24 -12.07 4.55
N VAL A 594 20.74 -11.87 3.35
CA VAL A 594 20.84 -12.84 2.27
C VAL A 594 21.51 -12.20 1.06
N ALA A 595 22.44 -12.92 0.45
CA ALA A 595 23.11 -12.51 -0.77
C ALA A 595 23.04 -13.62 -1.81
N LEU A 596 22.87 -13.27 -3.08
CA LEU A 596 22.95 -14.23 -4.19
C LEU A 596 24.37 -14.25 -4.75
N SER A 597 24.97 -15.42 -4.77
CA SER A 597 26.35 -15.61 -5.21
C SER A 597 26.49 -16.83 -6.13
N ARG A 598 27.48 -16.80 -6.99
CA ARG A 598 27.92 -17.98 -7.75
C ARG A 598 28.95 -18.80 -6.99
N SER A 599 29.48 -18.26 -5.91
CA SER A 599 30.39 -18.94 -4.99
C SER A 599 29.61 -19.56 -3.83
N THR A 600 30.22 -20.55 -3.18
CA THR A 600 29.72 -21.16 -1.95
C THR A 600 30.31 -20.48 -0.69
N ALA A 601 31.22 -19.51 -0.84
CA ALA A 601 31.81 -18.77 0.27
C ALA A 601 30.75 -17.93 0.99
N PHE A 602 30.91 -17.79 2.33
CA PHE A 602 30.00 -17.01 3.14
C PHE A 602 30.26 -15.49 3.08
N ASP A 603 31.40 -15.08 2.56
CA ASP A 603 31.88 -13.69 2.55
C ASP A 603 30.85 -12.66 2.06
N PRO A 604 30.08 -12.88 0.99
CA PRO A 604 29.13 -11.88 0.54
C PRO A 604 28.13 -11.45 1.62
N ALA A 605 27.55 -12.39 2.37
CA ALA A 605 26.61 -12.06 3.46
C ALA A 605 27.32 -11.61 4.73
N VAL A 606 28.50 -12.17 5.02
CA VAL A 606 29.30 -11.85 6.22
C VAL A 606 29.81 -10.40 6.17
N LEU A 607 30.30 -9.92 5.02
CA LEU A 607 30.76 -8.54 4.85
C LEU A 607 29.62 -7.54 4.96
N VAL A 608 28.47 -7.83 4.33
CA VAL A 608 27.26 -7.00 4.49
C VAL A 608 26.82 -6.95 5.95
N ALA A 609 26.86 -8.08 6.65
CA ALA A 609 26.50 -8.15 8.07
C ALA A 609 27.44 -7.32 8.95
N ARG A 610 28.77 -7.34 8.66
CA ARG A 610 29.76 -6.49 9.31
C ARG A 610 29.43 -5.02 9.12
N ASP A 611 29.29 -4.61 7.86
CA ASP A 611 29.07 -3.20 7.51
C ASP A 611 27.73 -2.72 8.08
N PHE A 612 26.68 -3.54 8.02
CA PHE A 612 25.40 -3.22 8.65
C PHE A 612 25.56 -3.04 10.16
N ALA A 613 26.21 -3.99 10.83
CA ALA A 613 26.41 -3.92 12.27
C ALA A 613 27.30 -2.72 12.68
N GLU A 614 28.30 -2.35 11.87
CA GLU A 614 29.15 -1.17 12.10
C GLU A 614 28.35 0.13 11.95
N PHE A 615 27.45 0.22 10.97
CA PHE A 615 26.63 1.41 10.71
C PHE A 615 25.41 1.54 11.63
N LEU A 616 25.10 0.52 12.46
CA LEU A 616 24.01 0.64 13.42
C LEU A 616 24.31 1.78 14.40
N PRO A 617 23.29 2.57 14.77
CA PRO A 617 23.43 3.56 15.84
C PRO A 617 23.98 2.93 17.11
N ALA A 618 24.79 3.67 17.86
CA ALA A 618 25.17 3.27 19.20
C ALA A 618 23.90 3.09 20.05
N SER A 619 23.82 1.95 20.76
CA SER A 619 22.67 1.59 21.61
C SER A 619 22.62 2.41 22.89
#